data_3cb19519205c76058578618df814e6c4
#
_entry.id   3cb19519205c76058578618df814e6c4
#
_cell.length_a   1.000
_cell.length_b   1.000
_cell.length_c   1.000
_cell.angle_alpha   90.00
_cell.angle_beta   90.00
_cell.angle_gamma   90.00
#
_symmetry.space_group_name_H-M   'P 1'
#
loop_
_entity.id
_entity.type
_entity.pdbx_description
1 polymer ?
#
loop_
_entity_poly.entity_id
_entity_poly.type
_entity_poly.pdbx_seq_one_letter_code
_entity_poly.pdbx_strand_id
1 'polypeptide(L)'
;MTSQLQQAALLPSQMQQGLPEFISQIMTLADKLGLELSKYQADHIAMRINEPGLAMQAHQEWQAYGQVISQAQINGRPIVVIAFDTPLESHGWSFECLELPYPAQGKIYPKQGWEHVEFVVPSTAQTAEEYLADLKQQFPDFAAQWERLSELGIKTKLSSPKGEGERLNNPTVAFKWQGVCIKLHPHSLKKIVESEQAA
;
A
#
# COMPACT_ATOMS: atom_id res chain seq x y z
N MET A 1 28.19 -10.03 13.70
CA MET A 1 27.35 -11.02 12.97
C MET A 1 26.25 -10.26 12.23
N THR A 2 26.06 -10.54 10.96
CA THR A 2 24.99 -9.95 10.14
C THR A 2 23.64 -10.54 10.57
N SER A 3 22.64 -9.70 10.86
CA SER A 3 21.31 -10.20 11.25
C SER A 3 20.59 -10.87 10.08
N GLN A 4 19.63 -11.75 10.38
CA GLN A 4 18.80 -12.39 9.35
C GLN A 4 18.05 -11.35 8.50
N LEU A 5 17.54 -10.30 9.14
CA LEU A 5 16.88 -9.20 8.45
C LEU A 5 17.82 -8.46 7.48
N GLN A 6 19.06 -8.25 7.87
CA GLN A 6 20.09 -7.66 7.02
C GLN A 6 20.45 -8.56 5.83
N GLN A 7 20.56 -9.88 6.06
CA GLN A 7 20.81 -10.84 4.98
C GLN A 7 19.66 -10.89 3.97
N ALA A 8 18.43 -10.69 4.43
CA ALA A 8 17.25 -10.60 3.59
C ALA A 8 17.08 -9.25 2.89
N ALA A 9 18.00 -8.29 3.13
CA ALA A 9 17.94 -6.91 2.63
C ALA A 9 16.67 -6.15 3.06
N LEU A 10 16.19 -6.41 4.28
CA LEU A 10 14.93 -5.87 4.82
C LEU A 10 15.12 -4.90 6.00
N LEU A 11 16.36 -4.53 6.34
CA LEU A 11 16.57 -3.46 7.32
C LEU A 11 15.96 -2.15 6.82
N PRO A 12 15.42 -1.30 7.70
CA PRO A 12 14.89 0.00 7.31
C PRO A 12 15.84 0.82 6.43
N SER A 13 17.14 0.84 6.74
CA SER A 13 18.15 1.53 5.94
C SER A 13 18.28 0.95 4.51
N GLN A 14 18.25 -0.37 4.38
CA GLN A 14 18.30 -1.04 3.08
C GLN A 14 17.02 -0.79 2.28
N MET A 15 15.88 -0.83 2.95
CA MET A 15 14.58 -0.53 2.34
C MET A 15 14.52 0.92 1.84
N GLN A 16 15.01 1.87 2.62
CA GLN A 16 15.08 3.27 2.21
C GLN A 16 16.02 3.50 1.01
N GLN A 17 17.14 2.77 0.94
CA GLN A 17 18.03 2.83 -0.22
C GLN A 17 17.34 2.34 -1.52
N GLY A 18 16.48 1.34 -1.43
CA GLY A 18 15.73 0.81 -2.57
C GLY A 18 14.47 1.62 -2.92
N LEU A 19 14.08 2.59 -2.11
CA LEU A 19 12.84 3.35 -2.28
C LEU A 19 12.77 4.11 -3.62
N PRO A 20 13.79 4.85 -4.07
CA PRO A 20 13.71 5.60 -5.31
C PRO A 20 13.45 4.72 -6.55
N GLU A 21 14.08 3.56 -6.62
CA GLU A 21 13.86 2.61 -7.72
C GLU A 21 12.43 2.05 -7.70
N PHE A 22 11.96 1.66 -6.51
CA PHE A 22 10.59 1.19 -6.34
C PHE A 22 9.56 2.25 -6.76
N ILE A 23 9.73 3.49 -6.33
CA ILE A 23 8.82 4.59 -6.69
C ILE A 23 8.89 4.91 -8.19
N SER A 24 10.05 4.79 -8.82
CA SER A 24 10.17 4.90 -10.28
C SER A 24 9.30 3.87 -11.01
N GLN A 25 9.23 2.63 -10.50
CA GLN A 25 8.35 1.60 -11.04
C GLN A 25 6.87 1.92 -10.81
N ILE A 26 6.52 2.48 -9.64
CA ILE A 26 5.16 2.97 -9.35
C ILE A 26 4.75 4.08 -10.34
N MET A 27 5.65 5.03 -10.62
CA MET A 27 5.38 6.08 -11.61
C MET A 27 5.13 5.49 -13.01
N THR A 28 5.94 4.53 -13.42
CA THR A 28 5.76 3.83 -14.69
C THR A 28 4.41 3.14 -14.77
N LEU A 29 3.98 2.49 -13.69
CA LEU A 29 2.65 1.88 -13.62
C LEU A 29 1.54 2.92 -13.70
N ALA A 30 1.65 4.04 -12.98
CA ALA A 30 0.67 5.13 -13.02
C ALA A 30 0.52 5.69 -14.46
N ASP A 31 1.64 5.89 -15.16
CA ASP A 31 1.63 6.35 -16.56
C ASP A 31 0.92 5.35 -17.49
N LYS A 32 1.20 4.06 -17.34
CA LYS A 32 0.51 2.99 -18.10
C LYS A 32 -0.99 2.94 -17.84
N LEU A 33 -1.38 3.26 -16.61
CA LEU A 33 -2.79 3.31 -16.21
C LEU A 33 -3.52 4.57 -16.72
N GLY A 34 -2.77 5.61 -17.12
CA GLY A 34 -3.35 6.92 -17.42
C GLY A 34 -3.82 7.66 -16.17
N LEU A 35 -3.18 7.39 -15.02
CA LEU A 35 -3.47 8.03 -13.74
C LEU A 35 -2.45 9.13 -13.43
N GLU A 36 -2.90 10.38 -13.44
CA GLU A 36 -2.09 11.52 -13.00
C GLU A 36 -2.22 11.66 -11.47
N LEU A 37 -1.27 11.08 -10.74
CA LEU A 37 -1.30 10.99 -9.27
C LEU A 37 -0.42 12.01 -8.55
N SER A 38 0.28 12.88 -9.27
CA SER A 38 1.24 13.83 -8.67
C SER A 38 0.63 14.79 -7.66
N LYS A 39 -0.68 15.07 -7.78
CA LYS A 39 -1.44 15.97 -6.91
C LYS A 39 -2.20 15.25 -5.79
N TYR A 40 -2.14 13.93 -5.76
CA TYR A 40 -2.86 13.13 -4.77
C TYR A 40 -1.93 12.70 -3.65
N GLN A 41 -2.51 12.49 -2.48
CA GLN A 41 -1.78 12.01 -1.32
C GLN A 41 -1.34 10.57 -1.53
N ALA A 42 -0.03 10.34 -1.47
CA ALA A 42 0.53 9.00 -1.35
C ALA A 42 0.44 8.58 0.12
N ASP A 43 -0.67 7.97 0.47
CA ASP A 43 -1.10 7.76 1.85
C ASP A 43 -0.14 6.89 2.65
N HIS A 44 0.14 5.70 2.13
CA HIS A 44 1.09 4.80 2.76
C HIS A 44 1.81 3.92 1.74
N ILE A 45 2.92 3.39 2.18
CA ILE A 45 3.74 2.44 1.47
C ILE A 45 3.72 1.11 2.21
N ALA A 46 3.68 0.02 1.49
CA ALA A 46 3.61 -1.31 2.06
C ALA A 46 4.72 -2.23 1.58
N MET A 47 5.13 -3.11 2.47
CA MET A 47 6.12 -4.13 2.20
C MET A 47 5.55 -5.53 2.38
N ARG A 48 6.24 -6.53 1.83
CA ARG A 48 5.92 -7.95 2.01
C ARG A 48 7.10 -8.69 2.61
N ILE A 49 6.81 -9.54 3.58
CA ILE A 49 7.75 -10.44 4.22
C ILE A 49 7.09 -11.82 4.28
N ASN A 50 7.84 -12.86 3.93
CA ASN A 50 7.28 -14.22 3.83
C ASN A 50 7.40 -15.03 5.12
N GLU A 51 8.25 -14.61 6.06
CA GLU A 51 8.49 -15.34 7.30
C GLU A 51 8.07 -14.53 8.52
N PRO A 52 7.29 -15.14 9.45
CA PRO A 52 6.82 -14.45 10.67
C PRO A 52 7.96 -13.90 11.53
N GLY A 53 9.07 -14.63 11.64
CA GLY A 53 10.24 -14.20 12.41
C GLY A 53 10.91 -12.95 11.82
N LEU A 54 11.02 -12.86 10.50
CA LEU A 54 11.54 -11.67 9.81
C LEU A 54 10.54 -10.50 9.92
N ALA A 55 9.24 -10.77 9.82
CA ALA A 55 8.22 -9.74 9.99
C ALA A 55 8.28 -9.12 11.39
N MET A 56 8.49 -9.94 12.42
CA MET A 56 8.64 -9.48 13.80
C MET A 56 9.91 -8.62 13.96
N GLN A 57 11.04 -9.04 13.39
CA GLN A 57 12.28 -8.26 13.42
C GLN A 57 12.11 -6.92 12.69
N ALA A 58 11.52 -6.92 11.49
CA ALA A 58 11.23 -5.69 10.75
C ALA A 58 10.30 -4.75 11.54
N HIS A 59 9.27 -5.29 12.16
CA HIS A 59 8.37 -4.53 13.02
C HIS A 59 9.13 -3.83 14.16
N GLN A 60 10.05 -4.53 14.83
CA GLN A 60 10.88 -3.96 15.89
C GLN A 60 11.82 -2.86 15.36
N GLU A 61 12.50 -3.10 14.25
CA GLU A 61 13.45 -2.14 13.66
C GLU A 61 12.74 -0.86 13.16
N TRP A 62 11.57 -0.99 12.54
CA TRP A 62 10.82 0.16 12.06
C TRP A 62 10.23 1.04 13.17
N GLN A 63 10.09 0.54 14.40
CA GLN A 63 9.67 1.35 15.55
C GLN A 63 10.69 2.45 15.91
N ALA A 64 11.93 2.36 15.45
CA ALA A 64 12.89 3.46 15.57
C ALA A 64 12.57 4.65 14.64
N TYR A 65 11.66 4.48 13.68
CA TYR A 65 11.30 5.49 12.67
C TYR A 65 9.87 6.01 12.83
N GLY A 66 9.10 5.48 13.75
CA GLY A 66 7.74 5.89 13.98
C GLY A 66 7.03 5.07 15.05
N GLN A 67 5.74 5.28 15.17
CA GLN A 67 4.91 4.67 16.19
C GLN A 67 3.88 3.71 15.57
N VAL A 68 3.72 2.55 16.19
CA VAL A 68 2.63 1.62 15.81
C VAL A 68 1.29 2.26 16.20
N ILE A 69 0.44 2.49 15.21
CA ILE A 69 -0.89 3.07 15.39
C ILE A 69 -2.02 2.05 15.21
N SER A 70 -1.74 0.90 14.59
CA SER A 70 -2.70 -0.20 14.46
C SER A 70 -1.97 -1.54 14.31
N GLN A 71 -2.62 -2.59 14.83
CA GLN A 71 -2.25 -4.00 14.62
C GLN A 71 -3.51 -4.83 14.32
N ALA A 72 -4.45 -4.26 13.58
CA ALA A 72 -5.72 -4.90 13.27
C ALA A 72 -5.54 -6.23 12.53
N GLN A 73 -6.39 -7.19 12.85
CA GLN A 73 -6.45 -8.46 12.12
C GLN A 73 -7.21 -8.26 10.81
N ILE A 74 -6.58 -8.55 9.70
CA ILE A 74 -7.20 -8.51 8.37
C ILE A 74 -6.88 -9.82 7.67
N ASN A 75 -7.91 -10.53 7.23
CA ASN A 75 -7.78 -11.86 6.59
C ASN A 75 -6.97 -12.85 7.45
N GLY A 76 -7.21 -12.86 8.77
CA GLY A 76 -6.62 -13.82 9.71
C GLY A 76 -5.17 -13.57 10.11
N ARG A 77 -4.61 -12.38 9.81
CA ARG A 77 -3.25 -12.00 10.18
C ARG A 77 -3.16 -10.55 10.66
N PRO A 78 -2.21 -10.22 11.55
CA PRO A 78 -1.97 -8.83 11.91
C PRO A 78 -1.42 -8.05 10.73
N ILE A 79 -1.94 -6.85 10.52
CA ILE A 79 -1.36 -5.85 9.65
C ILE A 79 -0.93 -4.68 10.53
N VAL A 80 0.37 -4.52 10.68
CA VAL A 80 0.94 -3.46 11.50
C VAL A 80 1.00 -2.18 10.68
N VAL A 81 0.49 -1.09 11.25
CA VAL A 81 0.61 0.24 10.69
C VAL A 81 1.51 1.08 11.58
N ILE A 82 2.56 1.64 10.99
CA ILE A 82 3.50 2.53 11.67
C ILE A 82 3.35 3.93 11.07
N ALA A 83 2.98 4.90 11.90
CA ALA A 83 3.04 6.31 11.53
C ALA A 83 4.47 6.80 11.70
N PHE A 84 5.08 7.27 10.61
CA PHE A 84 6.45 7.78 10.65
C PHE A 84 6.56 9.07 11.46
N ASP A 85 7.61 9.20 12.26
CA ASP A 85 7.97 10.46 12.92
C ASP A 85 8.38 11.52 11.90
N THR A 86 9.12 11.10 10.88
CA THR A 86 9.43 11.87 9.68
C THR A 86 8.98 11.08 8.47
N PRO A 87 8.06 11.60 7.66
CA PRO A 87 7.59 10.90 6.47
C PRO A 87 8.73 10.48 5.54
N LEU A 88 8.60 9.32 4.91
CA LEU A 88 9.51 8.94 3.83
C LEU A 88 9.16 9.74 2.58
N GLU A 89 10.16 10.20 1.87
CA GLU A 89 9.97 11.01 0.67
C GLU A 89 10.67 10.41 -0.54
N SER A 90 10.02 10.41 -1.68
CA SER A 90 10.61 10.04 -2.97
C SER A 90 9.78 10.61 -4.12
N HIS A 91 10.46 11.16 -5.12
CA HIS A 91 9.85 11.65 -6.38
C HIS A 91 8.67 12.62 -6.18
N GLY A 92 8.73 13.45 -5.14
CA GLY A 92 7.69 14.44 -4.83
C GLY A 92 6.52 13.91 -4.00
N TRP A 93 6.48 12.63 -3.71
CA TRP A 93 5.52 12.05 -2.76
C TRP A 93 6.11 11.91 -1.37
N SER A 94 5.24 12.08 -0.36
CA SER A 94 5.54 11.93 1.05
C SER A 94 4.63 10.86 1.64
N PHE A 95 5.23 9.82 2.24
CA PHE A 95 4.50 8.69 2.83
C PHE A 95 4.46 8.85 4.34
N GLU A 96 3.28 9.01 4.90
CA GLU A 96 3.09 9.19 6.34
C GLU A 96 3.12 7.89 7.13
N CYS A 97 2.78 6.78 6.49
CA CYS A 97 2.64 5.48 7.15
C CYS A 97 3.32 4.35 6.37
N LEU A 98 3.79 3.37 7.14
CA LEU A 98 4.20 2.05 6.65
C LEU A 98 3.12 1.04 7.00
N GLU A 99 2.71 0.23 6.03
CA GLU A 99 1.96 -0.99 6.26
C GLU A 99 2.89 -2.19 6.21
N LEU A 100 2.92 -2.96 7.29
CA LEU A 100 3.73 -4.16 7.45
C LEU A 100 2.82 -5.34 7.81
N PRO A 101 2.31 -6.06 6.81
CA PRO A 101 1.51 -7.26 7.05
C PRO A 101 2.40 -8.42 7.51
N TYR A 102 1.97 -9.13 8.54
CA TYR A 102 2.53 -10.44 8.84
C TYR A 102 2.12 -11.43 7.74
N PRO A 103 2.94 -12.42 7.42
CA PRO A 103 2.63 -13.35 6.33
C PRO A 103 1.36 -14.16 6.62
N ALA A 104 0.51 -14.31 5.60
CA ALA A 104 -0.62 -15.20 5.66
C ALA A 104 -0.16 -16.65 5.51
N GLN A 105 -0.77 -17.55 6.25
CA GLN A 105 -0.45 -18.97 6.19
C GLN A 105 -0.62 -19.51 4.76
N GLY A 106 0.39 -20.21 4.27
CA GLY A 106 0.37 -20.84 2.94
C GLY A 106 0.56 -19.86 1.76
N LYS A 107 0.82 -18.58 2.01
CA LYS A 107 1.02 -17.58 0.97
C LYS A 107 2.45 -17.09 0.96
N ILE A 108 3.14 -17.32 -0.15
CA ILE A 108 4.52 -16.88 -0.36
C ILE A 108 4.55 -15.92 -1.55
N TYR A 109 5.10 -14.73 -1.32
CA TYR A 109 5.31 -13.74 -2.38
C TYR A 109 6.65 -13.99 -3.07
N PRO A 110 6.72 -13.87 -4.41
CA PRO A 110 7.97 -14.10 -5.15
C PRO A 110 9.11 -13.18 -4.74
N LYS A 111 8.78 -11.97 -4.26
CA LYS A 111 9.74 -10.96 -3.83
C LYS A 111 9.32 -10.40 -2.48
N GLN A 112 10.25 -10.31 -1.55
CA GLN A 112 10.11 -9.57 -0.30
C GLN A 112 10.57 -8.11 -0.50
N GLY A 113 10.14 -7.22 0.38
CA GLY A 113 10.45 -5.80 0.32
C GLY A 113 9.26 -4.96 -0.12
N TRP A 114 9.51 -3.80 -0.73
CA TRP A 114 8.45 -2.90 -1.18
C TRP A 114 7.54 -3.58 -2.19
N GLU A 115 6.23 -3.45 -2.01
CA GLU A 115 5.24 -4.05 -2.91
C GLU A 115 4.26 -3.05 -3.49
N HIS A 116 3.66 -2.19 -2.66
CA HIS A 116 2.64 -1.28 -3.16
C HIS A 116 2.66 0.09 -2.48
N VAL A 117 2.06 1.04 -3.17
CA VAL A 117 1.71 2.35 -2.65
C VAL A 117 0.20 2.50 -2.77
N GLU A 118 -0.42 3.05 -1.73
CA GLU A 118 -1.84 3.41 -1.74
C GLU A 118 -1.99 4.92 -1.80
N PHE A 119 -2.86 5.39 -2.71
CA PHE A 119 -3.16 6.81 -2.90
C PHE A 119 -4.58 7.10 -2.46
N VAL A 120 -4.76 8.26 -1.85
CA VAL A 120 -6.10 8.78 -1.53
C VAL A 120 -6.62 9.56 -2.73
N VAL A 121 -7.65 9.02 -3.36
CA VAL A 121 -8.43 9.72 -4.37
C VAL A 121 -9.85 9.86 -3.81
N PRO A 122 -10.24 11.04 -3.31
CA PRO A 122 -11.50 11.24 -2.60
C PRO A 122 -12.71 10.84 -3.44
N SER A 123 -13.68 10.20 -2.80
CA SER A 123 -14.95 9.81 -3.40
C SER A 123 -15.97 9.57 -2.27
N THR A 124 -17.24 9.68 -2.60
CA THR A 124 -18.36 9.29 -1.72
C THR A 124 -18.83 7.85 -1.95
N ALA A 125 -18.20 7.13 -2.86
CA ALA A 125 -18.53 5.74 -3.18
C ALA A 125 -18.44 4.83 -1.96
N GLN A 126 -19.36 3.90 -1.85
CA GLN A 126 -19.45 2.93 -0.77
C GLN A 126 -19.04 1.51 -1.22
N THR A 127 -19.03 1.26 -2.50
CA THR A 127 -18.61 -0.01 -3.11
C THR A 127 -17.44 0.21 -4.05
N ALA A 128 -16.68 -0.87 -4.31
CA ALA A 128 -15.53 -0.81 -5.22
C ALA A 128 -15.96 -0.52 -6.67
N GLU A 129 -17.12 -1.00 -7.08
CA GLU A 129 -17.70 -0.76 -8.40
C GLU A 129 -18.10 0.71 -8.59
N GLU A 130 -18.75 1.31 -7.60
CA GLU A 130 -19.05 2.75 -7.59
C GLU A 130 -17.78 3.59 -7.61
N TYR A 131 -16.77 3.16 -6.83
CA TYR A 131 -15.49 3.86 -6.78
C TYR A 131 -14.76 3.80 -8.12
N LEU A 132 -14.76 2.64 -8.77
CA LEU A 132 -14.20 2.51 -10.12
C LEU A 132 -14.90 3.45 -11.12
N ALA A 133 -16.21 3.56 -11.05
CA ALA A 133 -16.97 4.48 -11.90
C ALA A 133 -16.55 5.94 -11.67
N ASP A 134 -16.38 6.35 -10.42
CA ASP A 134 -15.91 7.68 -10.05
C ASP A 134 -14.47 7.94 -10.56
N LEU A 135 -13.59 6.97 -10.42
CA LEU A 135 -12.22 7.05 -10.92
C LEU A 135 -12.17 7.26 -12.44
N LYS A 136 -13.02 6.54 -13.18
CA LYS A 136 -13.13 6.71 -14.64
C LYS A 136 -13.61 8.11 -15.03
N GLN A 137 -14.45 8.73 -14.21
CA GLN A 137 -14.90 10.12 -14.44
C GLN A 137 -13.78 11.12 -14.11
N GLN A 138 -13.05 10.91 -13.02
CA GLN A 138 -11.98 11.81 -12.61
C GLN A 138 -10.74 11.74 -13.50
N PHE A 139 -10.48 10.57 -14.09
CA PHE A 139 -9.31 10.29 -14.93
C PHE A 139 -9.74 9.78 -16.30
N PRO A 140 -10.00 10.67 -17.28
CA PRO A 140 -10.44 10.26 -18.62
C PRO A 140 -9.43 9.36 -19.35
N ASP A 141 -8.13 9.59 -19.18
CA ASP A 141 -7.08 8.76 -19.78
C ASP A 141 -7.10 7.34 -19.19
N PHE A 142 -7.33 7.21 -17.90
CA PHE A 142 -7.54 5.93 -17.25
C PHE A 142 -8.77 5.21 -17.80
N ALA A 143 -9.88 5.92 -17.95
CA ALA A 143 -11.10 5.36 -18.53
C ALA A 143 -10.84 4.83 -19.95
N ALA A 144 -10.07 5.57 -20.76
CA ALA A 144 -9.70 5.17 -22.12
C ALA A 144 -8.78 3.93 -22.15
N GLN A 145 -7.94 3.73 -21.13
CA GLN A 145 -7.03 2.59 -21.04
C GLN A 145 -7.66 1.33 -20.44
N TRP A 146 -8.79 1.46 -19.76
CA TRP A 146 -9.38 0.39 -18.94
C TRP A 146 -9.48 -0.97 -19.65
N GLU A 147 -10.03 -0.99 -20.85
CA GLU A 147 -10.22 -2.23 -21.62
C GLU A 147 -8.89 -2.86 -22.10
N ARG A 148 -7.82 -2.09 -22.11
CA ARG A 148 -6.50 -2.51 -22.58
C ARG A 148 -5.55 -2.93 -21.46
N LEU A 149 -5.94 -2.81 -20.18
CA LEU A 149 -5.03 -3.07 -19.05
C LEU A 149 -4.52 -4.50 -19.06
N SER A 150 -5.35 -5.48 -19.38
CA SER A 150 -4.92 -6.88 -19.46
C SER A 150 -3.88 -7.12 -20.58
N GLU A 151 -4.00 -6.43 -21.70
CA GLU A 151 -3.02 -6.49 -22.81
C GLU A 151 -1.67 -5.90 -22.38
N LEU A 152 -1.67 -4.92 -21.50
CA LEU A 152 -0.47 -4.32 -20.91
C LEU A 152 0.12 -5.16 -19.78
N GLY A 153 -0.46 -6.33 -19.47
CA GLY A 153 -0.03 -7.20 -18.38
C GLY A 153 -0.42 -6.68 -16.98
N ILE A 154 -1.36 -5.76 -16.90
CA ILE A 154 -1.84 -5.18 -15.64
C ILE A 154 -3.05 -5.97 -15.15
N LYS A 155 -2.96 -6.51 -13.94
CA LYS A 155 -4.07 -7.17 -13.25
C LYS A 155 -4.79 -6.18 -12.36
N THR A 156 -6.12 -6.21 -12.41
CA THR A 156 -6.98 -5.34 -11.59
C THR A 156 -7.72 -6.14 -10.53
N LYS A 157 -7.95 -5.53 -9.37
CA LYS A 157 -8.76 -6.12 -8.30
C LYS A 157 -9.59 -5.04 -7.64
N LEU A 158 -10.89 -5.31 -7.52
CA LEU A 158 -11.82 -4.51 -6.75
C LEU A 158 -12.07 -5.18 -5.41
N SER A 159 -11.98 -4.45 -4.32
CA SER A 159 -12.21 -4.98 -2.98
C SER A 159 -12.72 -3.90 -2.03
N SER A 160 -13.33 -4.34 -0.94
CA SER A 160 -13.73 -3.47 0.17
C SER A 160 -13.16 -4.06 1.46
N PRO A 161 -11.82 -3.96 1.65
CA PRO A 161 -11.19 -4.51 2.85
C PRO A 161 -11.69 -3.77 4.09
N LYS A 162 -11.92 -4.52 5.15
CA LYS A 162 -12.34 -3.98 6.44
C LYS A 162 -11.66 -4.77 7.56
N GLY A 163 -10.93 -4.06 8.40
CA GLY A 163 -10.37 -4.61 9.62
C GLY A 163 -11.40 -4.69 10.74
N GLU A 164 -11.10 -5.44 11.80
CA GLU A 164 -11.93 -5.47 13.00
C GLU A 164 -12.02 -4.07 13.63
N GLY A 165 -13.21 -3.61 13.91
CA GLY A 165 -13.46 -2.28 14.50
C GLY A 165 -13.51 -1.13 13.51
N GLU A 166 -13.11 -1.30 12.26
CA GLU A 166 -13.24 -0.28 11.23
C GLU A 166 -14.71 0.02 10.92
N ARG A 167 -15.06 1.30 10.88
CA ARG A 167 -16.43 1.77 10.65
C ARG A 167 -16.64 2.44 9.32
N LEU A 168 -15.55 2.96 8.70
CA LEU A 168 -15.61 3.57 7.39
C LEU A 168 -15.46 2.49 6.31
N ASN A 169 -16.32 2.58 5.30
CA ASN A 169 -16.11 1.83 4.07
C ASN A 169 -14.97 2.48 3.29
N ASN A 170 -13.97 1.68 2.92
CA ASN A 170 -12.86 2.14 2.12
C ASN A 170 -12.69 1.27 0.88
N PRO A 171 -13.59 1.41 -0.10
CA PRO A 171 -13.52 0.62 -1.33
C PRO A 171 -12.18 0.86 -2.01
N THR A 172 -11.57 -0.21 -2.51
CA THR A 172 -10.22 -0.18 -3.04
C THR A 172 -10.17 -0.76 -4.44
N VAL A 173 -9.51 -0.05 -5.34
CA VAL A 173 -9.16 -0.54 -6.67
C VAL A 173 -7.64 -0.70 -6.73
N ALA A 174 -7.20 -1.91 -7.03
CA ALA A 174 -5.78 -2.27 -7.07
C ALA A 174 -5.33 -2.66 -8.47
N PHE A 175 -4.12 -2.26 -8.81
CA PHE A 175 -3.47 -2.52 -10.10
C PHE A 175 -2.11 -3.14 -9.85
N LYS A 176 -1.90 -4.36 -10.33
CA LYS A 176 -0.65 -5.11 -10.16
C LYS A 176 0.05 -5.29 -11.51
N TRP A 177 1.34 -4.96 -11.54
CA TRP A 177 2.18 -5.05 -12.73
C TRP A 177 3.63 -5.33 -12.33
N GLN A 178 4.21 -6.39 -12.88
CA GLN A 178 5.64 -6.76 -12.70
C GLN A 178 6.13 -6.69 -11.23
N GLY A 179 5.32 -7.20 -10.31
CA GLY A 179 5.69 -7.28 -8.88
C GLY A 179 5.47 -6.00 -8.08
N VAL A 180 5.00 -4.93 -8.70
CA VAL A 180 4.58 -3.71 -8.00
C VAL A 180 3.08 -3.50 -8.11
N CYS A 181 2.51 -2.75 -7.18
CA CYS A 181 1.08 -2.53 -7.12
C CYS A 181 0.77 -1.09 -6.71
N ILE A 182 -0.22 -0.50 -7.38
CA ILE A 182 -0.88 0.74 -6.96
C ILE A 182 -2.27 0.38 -6.46
N LYS A 183 -2.67 0.94 -5.34
CA LYS A 183 -4.04 0.88 -4.85
C LYS A 183 -4.58 2.28 -4.68
N LEU A 184 -5.84 2.47 -5.03
CA LEU A 184 -6.57 3.71 -4.84
C LEU A 184 -7.73 3.47 -3.87
N HIS A 185 -7.93 4.39 -2.94
CA HIS A 185 -9.04 4.36 -1.98
C HIS A 185 -9.42 5.79 -1.56
N PRO A 186 -10.68 6.01 -1.11
CA PRO A 186 -11.16 7.37 -0.84
C PRO A 186 -10.74 7.96 0.50
N HIS A 187 -10.35 7.14 1.48
CA HIS A 187 -9.99 7.59 2.82
C HIS A 187 -8.57 7.20 3.19
N SER A 188 -7.85 8.10 3.87
CA SER A 188 -6.49 7.81 4.35
C SER A 188 -6.48 6.69 5.38
N LEU A 189 -5.35 5.97 5.48
CA LEU A 189 -5.17 4.92 6.46
C LEU A 189 -5.31 5.44 7.90
N LYS A 190 -4.80 6.63 8.20
CA LYS A 190 -4.98 7.27 9.50
C LYS A 190 -6.47 7.47 9.84
N LYS A 191 -7.27 7.92 8.88
CA LYS A 191 -8.71 8.09 9.06
C LYS A 191 -9.43 6.77 9.30
N ILE A 192 -9.00 5.70 8.63
CA ILE A 192 -9.53 4.35 8.86
C ILE A 192 -9.18 3.89 10.28
N VAL A 193 -7.92 4.03 10.70
CA VAL A 193 -7.47 3.68 12.06
C VAL A 193 -8.21 4.48 13.14
N GLU A 194 -8.42 5.77 12.93
CA GLU A 194 -9.22 6.60 13.83
C GLU A 194 -10.65 6.07 13.96
N SER A 195 -11.23 5.54 12.89
CA SER A 195 -12.56 4.93 12.93
C SER A 195 -12.64 3.66 13.78
N GLU A 196 -11.53 2.94 13.92
CA GLU A 196 -11.43 1.78 14.82
C GLU A 196 -11.51 2.19 16.30
N GLN A 197 -10.94 3.36 16.62
CA GLN A 197 -10.77 3.85 17.98
C GLN A 197 -11.96 4.68 18.49
N ALA A 198 -12.87 5.09 17.60
CA ALA A 198 -14.04 5.91 17.91
C ALA A 198 -15.22 5.13 18.53
N ALA A 199 -14.92 4.05 19.26
CA ALA A 199 -15.91 3.19 19.90
C ALA A 199 -16.27 3.69 21.31
#